data_d2793e39b4480301f9c43d829d5683bd
#
_entry.id   d2793e39b4480301f9c43d829d5683bd
#
_cell.length_a   1.000
_cell.length_b   1.000
_cell.length_c   1.000
_cell.angle_alpha   90.00
_cell.angle_beta   90.00
_cell.angle_gamma   90.00
#
_symmetry.space_group_name_H-M   'P 1'
#
loop_
_entity.id
_entity.type
_entity.pdbx_description
1 polymer ?
#
loop_
_entity_poly.entity_id
_entity_poly.type
_entity_poly.pdbx_seq_one_letter_code
_entity_poly.pdbx_strand_id
1 'polypeptide(L)'
;AGRGIDGSARNGRLADIDISGARIVAGGGVYDAARYSEDNVVGVELFAACNNLKNIKLPMDVVRIEKDAFLNCSSLRSIVIPATVSSIVPSAGCTSLEEISVSGANTSYTSSDGVLLSGDAKSILWFPMGKRGDYALPATVTAVGSYAFRDCSIGKFVFPAGLTKIGECAFYNSKVREVALPSTLKMLPTGVFQKCADLKTVRLGNDVELLSDYVFDGCPLTDLYITAPLPPVCGSNTFATTGADFVKTCRLHVPKGRKKYYRANAK
;
A
#
# COMPACT_ATOMS: atom_id res chain seq x y z
N ALA A 1 25.50 -1.29 2.23
CA ALA A 1 25.88 -1.15 0.84
C ALA A 1 25.40 0.19 0.24
N GLY A 2 24.15 0.57 0.34
CA GLY A 2 23.66 1.82 -0.26
C GLY A 2 24.30 3.09 0.33
N ARG A 3 24.61 3.11 1.60
CA ARG A 3 25.33 4.21 2.27
C ARG A 3 26.84 4.07 2.23
N GLY A 4 27.35 2.89 1.95
CA GLY A 4 28.78 2.63 2.04
C GLY A 4 29.54 2.67 0.72
N ILE A 5 28.82 2.74 -0.40
CA ILE A 5 29.47 2.61 -1.72
C ILE A 5 30.24 3.88 -2.09
N ASP A 6 29.91 5.03 -1.55
CA ASP A 6 30.60 6.29 -1.83
C ASP A 6 30.74 7.25 -0.63
N GLY A 7 30.37 6.81 0.58
CA GLY A 7 30.39 7.68 1.78
C GLY A 7 29.33 8.78 1.79
N SER A 8 28.58 8.98 0.69
CA SER A 8 27.46 9.90 0.59
C SER A 8 26.20 9.16 0.21
N ALA A 9 25.52 8.64 1.19
CA ALA A 9 24.37 7.75 1.03
C ALA A 9 23.25 8.28 0.11
N ARG A 10 23.14 9.57 -0.03
CA ARG A 10 21.98 10.21 -0.67
C ARG A 10 22.22 10.58 -2.13
N ASN A 11 23.45 10.58 -2.62
CA ASN A 11 23.81 11.05 -3.96
C ASN A 11 24.73 10.08 -4.70
N GLY A 12 24.74 8.79 -4.31
CA GLY A 12 25.50 7.75 -5.01
C GLY A 12 25.24 7.76 -6.51
N ARG A 13 26.30 7.60 -7.31
CA ARG A 13 26.20 7.59 -8.78
C ARG A 13 25.80 6.23 -9.35
N LEU A 14 25.72 5.18 -8.52
CA LEU A 14 25.36 3.85 -8.97
C LEU A 14 23.87 3.80 -9.33
N ALA A 15 23.64 3.57 -10.62
CA ALA A 15 22.29 3.41 -11.17
C ALA A 15 21.87 1.94 -11.20
N ASP A 16 22.82 1.04 -11.42
CA ASP A 16 22.58 -0.38 -11.57
C ASP A 16 23.48 -1.15 -10.61
N ILE A 17 22.89 -2.03 -9.80
CA ILE A 17 23.61 -2.88 -8.83
C ILE A 17 23.24 -4.33 -9.11
N ASP A 18 24.25 -5.15 -9.42
CA ASP A 18 24.11 -6.60 -9.48
C ASP A 18 24.93 -7.24 -8.35
N ILE A 19 24.25 -7.71 -7.33
CA ILE A 19 24.82 -8.45 -6.20
C ILE A 19 24.25 -9.87 -6.11
N SER A 20 23.70 -10.38 -7.21
CA SER A 20 23.07 -11.70 -7.24
C SER A 20 24.03 -12.86 -6.89
N GLY A 21 25.31 -12.71 -7.15
CA GLY A 21 26.35 -13.66 -6.77
C GLY A 21 27.00 -13.41 -5.41
N ALA A 22 26.57 -12.36 -4.67
CA ALA A 22 27.09 -12.05 -3.34
C ALA A 22 26.29 -12.77 -2.24
N ARG A 23 26.81 -12.74 -1.02
CA ARG A 23 26.07 -13.13 0.19
C ARG A 23 26.02 -11.96 1.15
N ILE A 24 24.87 -11.77 1.77
CA ILE A 24 24.73 -10.89 2.94
C ILE A 24 25.05 -11.74 4.17
N VAL A 25 26.08 -11.34 4.91
CA VAL A 25 26.52 -12.04 6.12
C VAL A 25 26.33 -11.17 7.32
N ALA A 26 26.05 -11.78 8.46
CA ALA A 26 25.93 -11.09 9.75
C ALA A 26 27.24 -10.44 10.18
N GLY A 27 27.17 -9.37 10.92
CA GLY A 27 28.33 -8.65 11.46
C GLY A 27 28.81 -7.54 10.54
N GLY A 28 30.12 -7.26 10.55
CA GLY A 28 30.70 -6.12 9.85
C GLY A 28 30.52 -4.80 10.59
N GLY A 29 30.73 -3.68 9.90
CA GLY A 29 30.50 -2.34 10.47
C GLY A 29 29.02 -1.99 10.53
N VAL A 30 28.68 -1.09 11.46
CA VAL A 30 27.35 -0.52 11.56
C VAL A 30 27.02 0.25 10.25
N TYR A 31 25.93 -0.08 9.58
CA TYR A 31 25.54 0.60 8.35
C TYR A 31 24.57 1.77 8.59
N ASP A 32 23.85 1.77 9.71
CA ASP A 32 22.97 2.87 10.14
C ASP A 32 22.66 2.78 11.63
N ALA A 33 22.82 3.87 12.39
CA ALA A 33 22.34 4.09 13.76
C ALA A 33 22.35 2.84 14.67
N ALA A 34 23.46 2.08 14.71
CA ALA A 34 23.64 0.83 15.45
C ALA A 34 23.03 -0.43 14.78
N ARG A 35 22.69 -0.41 13.49
CA ARG A 35 22.23 -1.61 12.78
C ARG A 35 23.38 -2.36 12.12
N TYR A 36 23.33 -3.66 12.27
CA TYR A 36 24.28 -4.61 11.65
C TYR A 36 23.55 -5.42 10.57
N SER A 37 24.31 -5.94 9.62
CA SER A 37 23.76 -6.91 8.67
C SER A 37 23.44 -8.23 9.37
N GLU A 38 22.40 -8.90 8.90
CA GLU A 38 22.03 -10.27 9.27
C GLU A 38 22.23 -11.19 8.07
N ASP A 39 22.43 -12.48 8.32
CA ASP A 39 22.62 -13.47 7.25
C ASP A 39 21.41 -13.53 6.33
N ASN A 40 21.66 -13.35 5.03
CA ASN A 40 20.66 -13.45 3.98
C ASN A 40 19.44 -12.51 4.14
N VAL A 41 19.65 -11.36 4.81
CA VAL A 41 18.59 -10.37 5.04
C VAL A 41 18.93 -9.04 4.38
N VAL A 42 18.01 -8.53 3.56
CA VAL A 42 18.04 -7.13 3.16
C VAL A 42 17.44 -6.33 4.32
N GLY A 43 18.32 -5.80 5.17
CA GLY A 43 17.97 -5.20 6.45
C GLY A 43 17.19 -3.88 6.30
N VAL A 44 16.67 -3.41 7.44
CA VAL A 44 15.91 -2.16 7.53
C VAL A 44 16.74 -1.00 6.99
N GLU A 45 16.18 -0.28 6.01
CA GLU A 45 16.81 0.90 5.38
C GLU A 45 18.17 0.66 4.71
N LEU A 46 18.53 -0.59 4.39
CA LEU A 46 19.87 -0.95 3.85
C LEU A 46 20.21 -0.15 2.57
N PHE A 47 19.23 0.07 1.70
CA PHE A 47 19.34 0.87 0.48
C PHE A 47 18.56 2.18 0.57
N ALA A 48 18.21 2.64 1.77
CA ALA A 48 17.41 3.86 1.91
C ALA A 48 18.08 5.07 1.25
N ALA A 49 17.26 5.90 0.58
CA ALA A 49 17.67 7.13 -0.09
C ALA A 49 18.75 6.95 -1.19
N CYS A 50 18.84 5.75 -1.79
CA CYS A 50 19.63 5.53 -2.99
C CYS A 50 18.89 6.10 -4.22
N ASN A 51 18.84 7.44 -4.31
CA ASN A 51 18.00 8.16 -5.27
C ASN A 51 18.36 7.97 -6.74
N ASN A 52 19.59 7.52 -7.03
CA ASN A 52 20.03 7.23 -8.41
C ASN A 52 19.90 5.76 -8.78
N LEU A 53 19.58 4.88 -7.83
CA LEU A 53 19.42 3.45 -8.07
C LEU A 53 18.20 3.21 -8.95
N LYS A 54 18.43 2.67 -10.15
CA LYS A 54 17.37 2.34 -11.13
C LYS A 54 17.01 0.87 -11.09
N ASN A 55 18.04 0.02 -10.98
CA ASN A 55 17.87 -1.43 -10.99
C ASN A 55 18.75 -2.07 -9.92
N ILE A 56 18.24 -3.11 -9.29
CA ILE A 56 18.99 -3.93 -8.33
C ILE A 56 18.66 -5.41 -8.54
N LYS A 57 19.73 -6.24 -8.61
CA LYS A 57 19.60 -7.69 -8.50
C LYS A 57 20.10 -8.11 -7.13
N LEU A 58 19.20 -8.66 -6.33
CA LEU A 58 19.49 -9.12 -4.98
C LEU A 58 20.19 -10.48 -4.99
N PRO A 59 20.93 -10.82 -3.91
CA PRO A 59 21.48 -12.17 -3.74
C PRO A 59 20.37 -13.22 -3.79
N MET A 60 20.70 -14.37 -4.40
CA MET A 60 19.73 -15.45 -4.60
C MET A 60 19.35 -16.20 -3.32
N ASP A 61 20.11 -16.02 -2.25
CA ASP A 61 19.90 -16.65 -0.94
C ASP A 61 19.20 -15.73 0.08
N VAL A 62 18.73 -14.54 -0.33
CA VAL A 62 17.97 -13.63 0.52
C VAL A 62 16.67 -14.28 0.95
N VAL A 63 16.43 -14.31 2.27
CA VAL A 63 15.22 -14.89 2.88
C VAL A 63 14.22 -13.85 3.37
N ARG A 64 14.69 -12.63 3.71
CA ARG A 64 13.84 -11.53 4.17
C ARG A 64 14.23 -10.21 3.53
N ILE A 65 13.22 -9.38 3.26
CA ILE A 65 13.37 -7.97 2.89
C ILE A 65 12.61 -7.18 3.97
N GLU A 66 13.37 -6.47 4.79
CA GLU A 66 12.85 -5.79 5.97
C GLU A 66 12.17 -4.46 5.62
N LYS A 67 11.50 -3.88 6.63
CA LYS A 67 10.81 -2.61 6.54
C LYS A 67 11.72 -1.52 5.97
N ASP A 68 11.17 -0.79 4.99
CA ASP A 68 11.84 0.38 4.41
C ASP A 68 13.24 0.10 3.82
N ALA A 69 13.54 -1.18 3.47
CA ALA A 69 14.83 -1.58 2.89
C ALA A 69 15.24 -0.72 1.69
N PHE A 70 14.28 -0.23 0.91
CA PHE A 70 14.45 0.66 -0.25
C PHE A 70 13.75 2.02 -0.04
N LEU A 71 13.62 2.48 1.21
CA LEU A 71 12.96 3.76 1.52
C LEU A 71 13.52 4.90 0.66
N ASN A 72 12.64 5.62 -0.03
CA ASN A 72 13.00 6.76 -0.88
C ASN A 72 14.01 6.45 -2.00
N CYS A 73 14.04 5.22 -2.51
CA CYS A 73 14.75 4.90 -3.75
C CYS A 73 13.93 5.45 -4.94
N SER A 74 13.91 6.77 -5.11
CA SER A 74 12.98 7.47 -6.00
C SER A 74 13.15 7.16 -7.50
N SER A 75 14.34 6.69 -7.92
CA SER A 75 14.63 6.27 -9.30
C SER A 75 14.48 4.76 -9.56
N LEU A 76 14.25 3.93 -8.53
CA LEU A 76 14.12 2.49 -8.68
C LEU A 76 12.89 2.15 -9.54
N ARG A 77 13.13 1.47 -10.67
CA ARG A 77 12.08 1.15 -11.67
C ARG A 77 11.54 -0.27 -11.53
N SER A 78 12.41 -1.19 -11.20
CA SER A 78 12.00 -2.59 -11.03
C SER A 78 12.79 -3.27 -9.93
N ILE A 79 12.17 -4.29 -9.33
CA ILE A 79 12.81 -5.18 -8.37
C ILE A 79 12.39 -6.61 -8.64
N VAL A 80 13.35 -7.53 -8.58
CA VAL A 80 13.09 -8.97 -8.68
C VAL A 80 13.20 -9.59 -7.29
N ILE A 81 12.14 -10.21 -6.82
CA ILE A 81 12.09 -10.93 -5.54
C ILE A 81 12.66 -12.34 -5.74
N PRO A 82 13.77 -12.70 -5.07
CA PRO A 82 14.37 -14.03 -5.18
C PRO A 82 13.45 -15.18 -4.74
N ALA A 83 13.78 -16.39 -5.20
CA ALA A 83 13.02 -17.60 -4.89
C ALA A 83 12.94 -17.93 -3.39
N THR A 84 13.96 -17.58 -2.65
CA THR A 84 14.13 -17.89 -1.22
C THR A 84 13.44 -16.91 -0.30
N VAL A 85 13.00 -15.74 -0.80
CA VAL A 85 12.32 -14.72 0.04
C VAL A 85 10.99 -15.25 0.52
N SER A 86 10.84 -15.34 1.84
CA SER A 86 9.63 -15.76 2.54
C SER A 86 8.99 -14.66 3.40
N SER A 87 9.67 -13.53 3.57
CA SER A 87 9.13 -12.36 4.27
C SER A 87 9.57 -11.07 3.57
N ILE A 88 8.60 -10.20 3.29
CA ILE A 88 8.83 -8.89 2.68
C ILE A 88 7.93 -7.84 3.31
N VAL A 89 8.53 -6.69 3.64
CA VAL A 89 7.79 -5.49 4.05
C VAL A 89 7.95 -4.42 2.97
N PRO A 90 6.87 -3.92 2.38
CA PRO A 90 6.90 -2.89 1.36
C PRO A 90 7.65 -1.64 1.80
N SER A 91 8.46 -1.07 0.92
CA SER A 91 9.16 0.20 1.16
C SER A 91 8.40 1.38 0.58
N ALA A 92 8.42 2.50 1.30
CA ALA A 92 7.82 3.76 0.85
C ALA A 92 8.77 4.57 -0.04
N GLY A 93 8.24 5.53 -0.81
CA GLY A 93 9.03 6.52 -1.53
C GLY A 93 9.73 6.02 -2.80
N CYS A 94 9.47 4.80 -3.27
CA CYS A 94 9.93 4.28 -4.56
C CYS A 94 9.05 4.82 -5.70
N THR A 95 9.09 6.13 -5.94
CA THR A 95 8.11 6.83 -6.80
C THR A 95 8.20 6.49 -8.28
N SER A 96 9.31 5.91 -8.74
CA SER A 96 9.49 5.42 -10.11
C SER A 96 9.29 3.91 -10.27
N LEU A 97 8.97 3.18 -9.18
CA LEU A 97 8.81 1.73 -9.24
C LEU A 97 7.57 1.36 -10.05
N GLU A 98 7.78 0.70 -11.18
CA GLU A 98 6.73 0.30 -12.13
C GLU A 98 6.48 -1.21 -12.08
N GLU A 99 7.48 -1.99 -11.67
CA GLU A 99 7.42 -3.44 -11.71
C GLU A 99 8.06 -4.10 -10.49
N ILE A 100 7.32 -5.03 -9.91
CA ILE A 100 7.81 -6.00 -8.92
C ILE A 100 7.60 -7.37 -9.53
N SER A 101 8.67 -8.05 -9.91
CA SER A 101 8.62 -9.42 -10.41
C SER A 101 9.11 -10.41 -9.33
N VAL A 102 8.62 -11.63 -9.40
CA VAL A 102 8.94 -12.69 -8.45
C VAL A 102 9.53 -13.88 -9.21
N SER A 103 10.61 -14.44 -8.71
CA SER A 103 11.19 -15.66 -9.26
C SER A 103 10.16 -16.80 -9.27
N GLY A 104 10.04 -17.49 -10.42
CA GLY A 104 9.06 -18.56 -10.60
C GLY A 104 9.17 -19.74 -9.61
N ALA A 105 10.31 -19.88 -8.93
CA ALA A 105 10.51 -20.88 -7.89
C ALA A 105 10.10 -20.39 -6.49
N ASN A 106 9.66 -19.13 -6.31
CA ASN A 106 9.20 -18.63 -5.04
C ASN A 106 7.81 -19.22 -4.73
N THR A 107 7.65 -19.77 -3.51
CA THR A 107 6.39 -20.38 -3.05
C THR A 107 5.57 -19.47 -2.14
N SER A 108 6.19 -18.43 -1.58
CA SER A 108 5.55 -17.49 -0.67
C SER A 108 4.86 -16.33 -1.38
N TYR A 109 5.37 -15.97 -2.56
CA TYR A 109 4.93 -14.81 -3.33
C TYR A 109 4.81 -15.13 -4.82
N THR A 110 3.99 -14.35 -5.49
CA THR A 110 3.90 -14.31 -6.95
C THR A 110 3.73 -12.86 -7.41
N SER A 111 3.84 -12.62 -8.70
CA SER A 111 3.55 -11.30 -9.27
C SER A 111 2.63 -11.42 -10.48
N SER A 112 1.76 -10.43 -10.63
CA SER A 112 0.89 -10.28 -11.80
C SER A 112 0.85 -8.82 -12.19
N ASP A 113 1.06 -8.53 -13.45
CA ASP A 113 1.13 -7.15 -13.97
C ASP A 113 2.07 -6.26 -13.14
N GLY A 114 3.23 -6.79 -12.74
CA GLY A 114 4.22 -6.07 -11.95
C GLY A 114 3.82 -5.78 -10.50
N VAL A 115 2.73 -6.34 -10.00
CA VAL A 115 2.23 -6.16 -8.63
C VAL A 115 2.57 -7.40 -7.81
N LEU A 116 3.06 -7.20 -6.58
CA LEU A 116 3.36 -8.29 -5.65
C LEU A 116 2.09 -8.84 -5.00
N LEU A 117 1.90 -10.15 -5.08
CA LEU A 117 0.81 -10.87 -4.44
C LEU A 117 1.36 -11.97 -3.52
N SER A 118 0.49 -12.46 -2.63
CA SER A 118 0.71 -13.73 -1.91
C SER A 118 0.88 -14.90 -2.87
N GLY A 119 1.53 -15.98 -2.45
CA GLY A 119 1.81 -17.15 -3.29
C GLY A 119 0.56 -17.80 -3.88
N ASP A 120 -0.59 -17.71 -3.21
CA ASP A 120 -1.89 -18.17 -3.69
C ASP A 120 -2.63 -17.15 -4.60
N ALA A 121 -1.99 -16.03 -4.90
CA ALA A 121 -2.49 -14.91 -5.69
C ALA A 121 -3.81 -14.29 -5.18
N LYS A 122 -4.16 -14.49 -3.91
CA LYS A 122 -5.41 -13.97 -3.32
C LYS A 122 -5.26 -12.63 -2.61
N SER A 123 -4.02 -12.22 -2.29
CA SER A 123 -3.79 -10.98 -1.58
C SER A 123 -2.81 -10.08 -2.34
N ILE A 124 -3.18 -8.81 -2.58
CA ILE A 124 -2.23 -7.79 -3.05
C ILE A 124 -1.42 -7.32 -1.84
N LEU A 125 -0.09 -7.37 -1.95
CA LEU A 125 0.82 -7.05 -0.86
C LEU A 125 1.62 -5.77 -1.10
N TRP A 126 2.02 -5.51 -2.34
CA TRP A 126 2.77 -4.29 -2.68
C TRP A 126 2.50 -3.88 -4.12
N PHE A 127 1.92 -2.71 -4.27
CA PHE A 127 1.64 -2.08 -5.55
C PHE A 127 2.74 -1.06 -5.88
N PRO A 128 3.34 -1.10 -7.08
CA PRO A 128 4.40 -0.18 -7.47
C PRO A 128 3.90 1.26 -7.57
N MET A 129 4.54 2.19 -6.86
CA MET A 129 4.13 3.60 -6.80
C MET A 129 4.26 4.34 -8.14
N GLY A 130 5.15 3.87 -9.02
CA GLY A 130 5.39 4.42 -10.35
C GLY A 130 4.33 4.06 -11.39
N LYS A 131 3.51 3.01 -11.14
CA LYS A 131 2.44 2.65 -12.08
C LYS A 131 1.42 3.77 -12.24
N ARG A 132 0.89 3.92 -13.45
CA ARG A 132 -0.04 4.97 -13.86
C ARG A 132 -1.26 4.36 -14.54
N GLY A 133 -2.31 5.18 -14.71
CA GLY A 133 -3.56 4.78 -15.34
C GLY A 133 -4.59 4.26 -14.34
N ASP A 134 -5.61 3.57 -14.84
CA ASP A 134 -6.60 2.87 -14.02
C ASP A 134 -6.10 1.46 -13.72
N TYR A 135 -6.50 0.91 -12.57
CA TYR A 135 -6.10 -0.43 -12.20
C TYR A 135 -7.30 -1.28 -11.76
N ALA A 136 -7.49 -2.41 -12.44
CA ALA A 136 -8.45 -3.42 -12.02
C ALA A 136 -7.71 -4.52 -11.24
N LEU A 137 -8.13 -4.74 -10.00
CA LEU A 137 -7.58 -5.84 -9.20
C LEU A 137 -7.96 -7.18 -9.86
N PRO A 138 -7.07 -8.18 -9.91
CA PRO A 138 -7.39 -9.50 -10.43
C PRO A 138 -8.64 -10.10 -9.76
N ALA A 139 -9.47 -10.80 -10.54
CA ALA A 139 -10.73 -11.38 -10.04
C ALA A 139 -10.53 -12.42 -8.91
N THR A 140 -9.34 -13.01 -8.83
CA THR A 140 -8.94 -13.97 -7.78
C THR A 140 -8.63 -13.31 -6.45
N VAL A 141 -8.43 -11.98 -6.42
CA VAL A 141 -8.03 -11.25 -5.21
C VAL A 141 -9.22 -11.14 -4.25
N THR A 142 -9.01 -11.61 -3.04
CA THR A 142 -9.96 -11.53 -1.93
C THR A 142 -9.50 -10.62 -0.80
N ALA A 143 -8.22 -10.22 -0.81
CA ALA A 143 -7.67 -9.33 0.20
C ALA A 143 -6.68 -8.29 -0.37
N VAL A 144 -6.60 -7.15 0.28
CA VAL A 144 -5.59 -6.11 0.08
C VAL A 144 -4.81 -5.97 1.38
N GLY A 145 -3.50 -6.04 1.32
CA GLY A 145 -2.61 -5.90 2.48
C GLY A 145 -2.56 -4.48 3.03
N SER A 146 -2.05 -4.35 4.26
CA SER A 146 -1.79 -3.03 4.85
C SER A 146 -0.75 -2.27 4.03
N TYR A 147 -0.99 -0.98 3.79
CA TYR A 147 -0.13 -0.10 2.99
C TYR A 147 0.09 -0.55 1.52
N ALA A 148 -0.66 -1.53 1.00
CA ALA A 148 -0.40 -2.12 -0.32
C ALA A 148 -0.44 -1.12 -1.47
N PHE A 149 -1.29 -0.10 -1.42
CA PHE A 149 -1.43 0.98 -2.41
C PHE A 149 -1.02 2.35 -1.85
N ARG A 150 -0.19 2.36 -0.80
CA ARG A 150 0.32 3.60 -0.22
C ARG A 150 1.04 4.45 -1.27
N ASP A 151 0.77 5.76 -1.26
CA ASP A 151 1.42 6.76 -2.13
C ASP A 151 1.26 6.50 -3.64
N CYS A 152 0.39 5.56 -4.07
CA CYS A 152 0.20 5.25 -5.48
C CYS A 152 -0.51 6.36 -6.25
N SER A 153 -0.21 6.44 -7.56
CA SER A 153 -0.73 7.49 -8.45
C SER A 153 -1.94 7.06 -9.28
N ILE A 154 -2.59 5.96 -8.93
CA ILE A 154 -3.78 5.45 -9.61
C ILE A 154 -4.99 6.28 -9.21
N GLY A 155 -5.71 6.83 -10.20
CA GLY A 155 -6.90 7.64 -9.95
C GLY A 155 -8.19 6.82 -9.77
N LYS A 156 -8.24 5.62 -10.35
CA LYS A 156 -9.41 4.75 -10.29
C LYS A 156 -9.03 3.29 -10.10
N PHE A 157 -9.70 2.65 -9.16
CA PHE A 157 -9.59 1.22 -8.89
C PHE A 157 -10.90 0.51 -9.21
N VAL A 158 -10.79 -0.68 -9.83
CA VAL A 158 -11.92 -1.60 -9.96
C VAL A 158 -11.66 -2.78 -9.02
N PHE A 159 -12.53 -2.95 -8.04
CA PHE A 159 -12.44 -4.01 -7.03
C PHE A 159 -13.24 -5.23 -7.47
N PRO A 160 -12.71 -6.45 -7.31
CA PRO A 160 -13.46 -7.67 -7.60
C PRO A 160 -14.59 -7.87 -6.58
N ALA A 161 -15.69 -8.47 -7.03
CA ALA A 161 -16.84 -8.77 -6.16
C ALA A 161 -16.48 -9.70 -4.98
N GLY A 162 -15.43 -10.50 -5.13
CA GLY A 162 -14.93 -11.41 -4.09
C GLY A 162 -14.03 -10.77 -3.03
N LEU A 163 -13.76 -9.47 -3.10
CA LEU A 163 -12.92 -8.79 -2.11
C LEU A 163 -13.62 -8.73 -0.76
N THR A 164 -13.04 -9.34 0.27
CA THR A 164 -13.60 -9.43 1.62
C THR A 164 -12.78 -8.71 2.68
N LYS A 165 -11.53 -8.34 2.37
CA LYS A 165 -10.62 -7.71 3.33
C LYS A 165 -9.78 -6.63 2.68
N ILE A 166 -9.64 -5.51 3.38
CA ILE A 166 -8.67 -4.46 3.10
C ILE A 166 -7.86 -4.22 4.39
N GLY A 167 -6.55 -4.08 4.27
CA GLY A 167 -5.65 -3.82 5.39
C GLY A 167 -5.65 -2.36 5.84
N GLU A 168 -5.08 -2.11 7.03
CA GLU A 168 -4.91 -0.75 7.55
C GLU A 168 -4.06 0.10 6.62
N CYS A 169 -4.44 1.38 6.45
CA CYS A 169 -3.73 2.34 5.60
C CYS A 169 -3.49 1.85 4.16
N ALA A 170 -4.31 0.91 3.65
CA ALA A 170 -4.07 0.26 2.37
C ALA A 170 -3.90 1.26 1.21
N PHE A 171 -4.62 2.37 1.21
CA PHE A 171 -4.57 3.43 0.21
C PHE A 171 -4.05 4.77 0.78
N TYR A 172 -3.31 4.72 1.89
CA TYR A 172 -2.79 5.92 2.53
C TYR A 172 -2.08 6.85 1.53
N ASN A 173 -2.50 8.14 1.49
CA ASN A 173 -1.93 9.18 0.62
C ASN A 173 -1.94 8.82 -0.88
N SER A 174 -2.85 7.95 -1.34
CA SER A 174 -3.00 7.63 -2.76
C SER A 174 -3.75 8.72 -3.54
N LYS A 175 -3.59 8.73 -4.87
CA LYS A 175 -4.26 9.70 -5.76
C LYS A 175 -5.63 9.24 -6.25
N VAL A 176 -6.24 8.29 -5.55
CA VAL A 176 -7.58 7.79 -5.89
C VAL A 176 -8.62 8.91 -5.81
N ARG A 177 -9.50 8.98 -6.81
CA ARG A 177 -10.52 10.03 -6.94
C ARG A 177 -11.92 9.55 -6.60
N GLU A 178 -12.21 8.33 -6.96
CA GLU A 178 -13.48 7.67 -6.65
C GLU A 178 -13.25 6.21 -6.26
N VAL A 179 -14.09 5.72 -5.36
CA VAL A 179 -14.04 4.35 -4.86
C VAL A 179 -15.45 3.77 -4.86
N ALA A 180 -15.62 2.59 -5.46
CA ALA A 180 -16.82 1.78 -5.33
C ALA A 180 -16.42 0.42 -4.72
N LEU A 181 -16.75 0.22 -3.45
CA LEU A 181 -16.40 -0.99 -2.72
C LEU A 181 -17.49 -2.05 -2.88
N PRO A 182 -17.11 -3.34 -3.00
CA PRO A 182 -18.08 -4.43 -3.13
C PRO A 182 -18.87 -4.64 -1.82
N SER A 183 -20.03 -5.27 -1.93
CA SER A 183 -20.91 -5.55 -0.78
C SER A 183 -20.31 -6.51 0.24
N THR A 184 -19.33 -7.31 -0.17
CA THR A 184 -18.66 -8.30 0.67
C THR A 184 -17.79 -7.70 1.78
N LEU A 185 -17.46 -6.40 1.69
CA LEU A 185 -16.67 -5.70 2.70
C LEU A 185 -17.56 -5.25 3.86
N LYS A 186 -17.37 -5.85 5.04
CA LYS A 186 -18.09 -5.50 6.27
C LYS A 186 -17.45 -4.37 7.05
N MET A 187 -16.15 -4.19 6.91
CA MET A 187 -15.38 -3.23 7.69
C MET A 187 -14.34 -2.52 6.82
N LEU A 188 -14.18 -1.23 7.06
CA LEU A 188 -13.02 -0.47 6.63
C LEU A 188 -12.12 -0.20 7.84
N PRO A 189 -10.90 -0.77 7.87
CA PRO A 189 -9.99 -0.60 8.99
C PRO A 189 -9.36 0.80 9.03
N THR A 190 -8.61 1.06 10.09
CA THR A 190 -7.98 2.35 10.38
C THR A 190 -7.20 2.89 9.19
N GLY A 191 -7.49 4.15 8.85
CA GLY A 191 -6.72 4.92 7.89
C GLY A 191 -6.76 4.42 6.44
N VAL A 192 -7.70 3.55 6.05
CA VAL A 192 -7.71 2.93 4.69
C VAL A 192 -7.49 3.95 3.59
N PHE A 193 -8.18 5.09 3.62
CA PHE A 193 -8.06 6.18 2.65
C PHE A 193 -7.49 7.46 3.26
N GLN A 194 -6.82 7.37 4.41
CA GLN A 194 -6.26 8.53 5.07
C GLN A 194 -5.33 9.31 4.14
N LYS A 195 -5.47 10.64 4.12
CA LYS A 195 -4.71 11.59 3.26
C LYS A 195 -4.89 11.39 1.74
N CYS A 196 -5.96 10.73 1.28
CA CYS A 196 -6.30 10.69 -0.14
C CYS A 196 -6.87 12.04 -0.57
N ALA A 197 -5.98 13.01 -0.86
CA ALA A 197 -6.33 14.40 -1.13
C ALA A 197 -7.16 14.63 -2.41
N ASP A 198 -7.28 13.63 -3.27
CA ASP A 198 -8.07 13.69 -4.50
C ASP A 198 -9.41 12.93 -4.38
N LEU A 199 -9.67 12.21 -3.28
CA LEU A 199 -10.86 11.37 -3.10
C LEU A 199 -12.10 12.20 -2.84
N LYS A 200 -13.02 12.20 -3.80
CA LYS A 200 -14.28 12.97 -3.75
C LYS A 200 -15.52 12.12 -3.59
N THR A 201 -15.52 10.93 -4.18
CA THR A 201 -16.72 10.08 -4.20
C THR A 201 -16.42 8.69 -3.66
N VAL A 202 -17.20 8.26 -2.68
CA VAL A 202 -17.12 6.91 -2.12
C VAL A 202 -18.48 6.25 -2.18
N ARG A 203 -18.52 5.01 -2.65
CA ARG A 203 -19.68 4.13 -2.66
C ARG A 203 -19.38 2.90 -1.80
N LEU A 204 -20.07 2.80 -0.67
CA LEU A 204 -19.98 1.66 0.23
C LEU A 204 -21.05 0.63 -0.12
N GLY A 205 -20.70 -0.64 -0.03
CA GLY A 205 -21.62 -1.75 -0.25
C GLY A 205 -22.68 -1.92 0.84
N ASN A 206 -23.59 -2.87 0.65
CA ASN A 206 -24.75 -3.10 1.53
C ASN A 206 -24.35 -3.66 2.91
N ASP A 207 -23.24 -4.36 2.99
CA ASP A 207 -22.88 -5.15 4.19
C ASP A 207 -21.87 -4.41 5.08
N VAL A 208 -21.59 -3.13 4.78
CA VAL A 208 -20.68 -2.34 5.60
C VAL A 208 -21.29 -2.05 6.97
N GLU A 209 -20.62 -2.49 8.02
CA GLU A 209 -21.06 -2.41 9.42
C GLU A 209 -20.18 -1.45 10.24
N LEU A 210 -18.88 -1.32 9.86
CA LEU A 210 -17.90 -0.54 10.63
C LEU A 210 -17.00 0.28 9.73
N LEU A 211 -16.85 1.56 10.07
CA LEU A 211 -15.81 2.46 9.59
C LEU A 211 -14.92 2.83 10.78
N SER A 212 -13.67 2.34 10.78
CA SER A 212 -12.72 2.58 11.87
C SER A 212 -12.23 4.03 11.90
N ASP A 213 -11.31 4.34 12.80
CA ASP A 213 -10.72 5.67 12.90
C ASP A 213 -9.91 6.04 11.64
N TYR A 214 -9.90 7.31 11.31
CA TYR A 214 -9.11 7.92 10.22
C TYR A 214 -9.39 7.38 8.81
N VAL A 215 -10.48 6.63 8.59
CA VAL A 215 -10.79 6.03 7.27
C VAL A 215 -10.78 7.06 6.17
N PHE A 216 -11.36 8.24 6.40
CA PHE A 216 -11.45 9.34 5.43
C PHE A 216 -10.77 10.63 5.91
N ASP A 217 -9.87 10.51 6.89
CA ASP A 217 -9.13 11.66 7.39
C ASP A 217 -8.27 12.30 6.28
N GLY A 218 -8.42 13.61 6.07
CA GLY A 218 -7.75 14.33 5.00
C GLY A 218 -8.31 14.11 3.58
N CYS A 219 -9.51 13.50 3.45
CA CYS A 219 -10.20 13.32 2.17
C CYS A 219 -11.22 14.45 1.92
N PRO A 220 -11.18 15.16 0.78
CA PRO A 220 -12.15 16.22 0.45
C PRO A 220 -13.44 15.63 -0.18
N LEU A 221 -14.11 14.74 0.55
CA LEU A 221 -15.31 14.06 0.06
C LEU A 221 -16.44 15.05 -0.26
N THR A 222 -17.04 14.90 -1.43
CA THR A 222 -18.24 15.61 -1.85
C THR A 222 -19.48 14.73 -1.84
N ASP A 223 -19.32 13.43 -2.06
CA ASP A 223 -20.41 12.48 -2.14
C ASP A 223 -20.05 11.15 -1.45
N LEU A 224 -20.83 10.78 -0.45
CA LEU A 224 -20.70 9.47 0.22
C LEU A 224 -22.02 8.70 0.04
N TYR A 225 -21.94 7.60 -0.71
CA TYR A 225 -23.06 6.69 -0.93
C TYR A 225 -22.95 5.51 0.02
N ILE A 226 -23.98 5.28 0.82
CA ILE A 226 -24.09 4.13 1.70
C ILE A 226 -25.36 3.40 1.35
N THR A 227 -25.24 2.16 0.87
CA THR A 227 -26.37 1.34 0.47
C THR A 227 -26.85 0.40 1.58
N ALA A 228 -26.14 0.32 2.69
CA ALA A 228 -26.53 -0.43 3.87
C ALA A 228 -27.90 0.04 4.41
N PRO A 229 -28.76 -0.87 4.88
CA PRO A 229 -30.08 -0.49 5.41
C PRO A 229 -30.03 0.25 6.74
N LEU A 230 -28.93 0.08 7.49
CA LEU A 230 -28.63 0.79 8.73
C LEU A 230 -27.27 1.50 8.60
N PRO A 231 -27.06 2.62 9.30
CA PRO A 231 -25.78 3.31 9.29
C PRO A 231 -24.68 2.41 9.89
N PRO A 232 -23.50 2.38 9.27
CA PRO A 232 -22.35 1.72 9.89
C PRO A 232 -21.95 2.42 11.19
N VAL A 233 -21.37 1.68 12.12
CA VAL A 233 -20.72 2.26 13.29
C VAL A 233 -19.46 3.00 12.80
N CYS A 234 -19.25 4.23 13.27
CA CYS A 234 -18.07 5.03 12.95
C CYS A 234 -17.17 5.14 14.18
N GLY A 235 -15.87 5.01 13.98
CA GLY A 235 -14.87 5.40 14.97
C GLY A 235 -14.93 6.91 15.25
N SER A 236 -14.40 7.34 16.40
CA SER A 236 -14.45 8.73 16.85
C SER A 236 -13.79 9.70 15.86
N ASN A 237 -12.77 9.21 15.13
CA ASN A 237 -11.93 9.99 14.23
C ASN A 237 -12.08 9.59 12.77
N THR A 238 -13.16 8.89 12.37
CA THR A 238 -13.36 8.43 10.98
C THR A 238 -13.15 9.54 9.95
N PHE A 239 -13.53 10.78 10.29
CA PHE A 239 -13.45 12.00 9.46
C PHE A 239 -12.62 13.12 10.14
N ALA A 240 -11.57 12.81 10.91
CA ALA A 240 -10.94 13.70 11.90
C ALA A 240 -10.60 15.11 11.40
N THR A 241 -9.82 15.26 10.32
CA THR A 241 -9.40 16.59 9.81
C THR A 241 -10.40 17.22 8.83
N THR A 242 -11.37 16.43 8.37
CA THR A 242 -12.45 16.91 7.50
C THR A 242 -13.65 17.43 8.29
N GLY A 243 -13.65 17.27 9.59
CA GLY A 243 -14.70 17.44 10.60
C GLY A 243 -15.76 18.50 10.37
N ALA A 244 -15.48 19.77 10.67
CA ALA A 244 -16.51 20.81 10.66
C ALA A 244 -16.98 21.19 9.24
N ASP A 245 -16.10 21.09 8.24
CA ASP A 245 -16.43 21.41 6.84
C ASP A 245 -17.02 20.21 6.09
N PHE A 246 -16.72 18.98 6.50
CA PHE A 246 -17.29 17.76 5.93
C PHE A 246 -18.83 17.76 5.98
N VAL A 247 -19.41 18.12 7.14
CA VAL A 247 -20.87 18.18 7.33
C VAL A 247 -21.53 19.20 6.39
N LYS A 248 -20.80 20.25 6.01
CA LYS A 248 -21.30 21.30 5.11
C LYS A 248 -21.13 20.97 3.64
N THR A 249 -20.12 20.19 3.28
CA THR A 249 -19.69 19.99 1.88
C THR A 249 -20.01 18.61 1.34
N CYS A 250 -20.06 17.57 2.18
CA CYS A 250 -20.31 16.20 1.74
C CYS A 250 -21.80 15.87 1.72
N ARG A 251 -22.28 15.42 0.58
CA ARG A 251 -23.65 14.89 0.43
C ARG A 251 -23.69 13.42 0.79
N LEU A 252 -24.47 13.08 1.83
CA LEU A 252 -24.72 11.71 2.22
C LEU A 252 -25.93 11.15 1.47
N HIS A 253 -25.69 10.13 0.66
CA HIS A 253 -26.72 9.40 -0.09
C HIS A 253 -27.04 8.07 0.60
N VAL A 254 -28.29 7.91 1.05
CA VAL A 254 -28.76 6.72 1.79
C VAL A 254 -29.97 6.09 1.12
N PRO A 255 -30.30 4.82 1.39
CA PRO A 255 -31.45 4.15 0.79
C PRO A 255 -32.76 4.89 1.06
N LYS A 256 -33.68 4.81 0.08
CA LYS A 256 -35.01 5.41 0.19
C LYS A 256 -35.72 4.96 1.48
N GLY A 257 -36.26 5.92 2.23
CA GLY A 257 -36.97 5.66 3.50
C GLY A 257 -36.07 5.44 4.71
N ARG A 258 -34.73 5.47 4.57
CA ARG A 258 -33.80 5.21 5.67
C ARG A 258 -33.22 6.46 6.33
N LYS A 259 -33.48 7.67 5.83
CA LYS A 259 -32.95 8.94 6.36
C LYS A 259 -33.08 9.09 7.89
N LYS A 260 -34.19 8.63 8.47
CA LYS A 260 -34.44 8.74 9.92
C LYS A 260 -33.38 8.00 10.76
N TYR A 261 -32.94 6.83 10.31
CA TYR A 261 -31.93 6.02 11.00
C TYR A 261 -30.56 6.68 10.94
N TYR A 262 -30.19 7.24 9.78
CA TYR A 262 -28.92 7.92 9.59
C TYR A 262 -28.85 9.26 10.34
N ARG A 263 -29.96 9.98 10.50
CA ARG A 263 -30.02 11.20 11.30
C ARG A 263 -29.90 10.94 12.81
N ALA A 264 -30.47 9.84 13.30
CA ALA A 264 -30.44 9.50 14.72
C ALA A 264 -29.02 9.13 15.22
N ASN A 265 -28.14 8.66 14.32
CA ASN A 265 -26.76 8.25 14.61
C ASN A 265 -25.71 9.27 14.15
N ALA A 266 -26.13 10.48 13.74
CA ALA A 266 -25.24 11.57 13.34
C ALA A 266 -24.84 12.46 14.55
N LYS A 267 -24.44 11.82 15.68
CA LYS A 267 -23.89 12.54 16.86
C LYS A 267 -22.38 12.47 16.86
#